data_43bf57810b13a22a3c99d174d1211938
#
_entry.id   43bf57810b13a22a3c99d174d1211938
#
_cell.length_a   1.000
_cell.length_b   1.000
_cell.length_c   1.000
_cell.angle_alpha   90.00
_cell.angle_beta   90.00
_cell.angle_gamma   90.00
#
_symmetry.space_group_name_H-M   'P 1'
#
loop_
_entity.id
_entity.type
_entity.pdbx_description
1 polymer ?
#
loop_
_entity_poly.entity_id
_entity_poly.type
_entity_poly.pdbx_seq_one_letter_code
_entity_poly.pdbx_strand_id
1 'polypeptide(L)'
;MADLPRLNNVIRALEAGQHALTCFAPAHVDSAIAMSASKYDGCVFEMEHNPWDSGRLRDCLQYMLNRAQIAKAGLVPPVAPMVRIPVNGVEMAQWQAKQALDSGCYGIVFPHISTVEEAANAVGACRYPRMKNAPLYEPVGIRGDGPTAAARYWGVSQQEYYQKADVWPLNPQGEIFCILQIEDTRGVENLDDMLKNVPGIGAILIGEGDLSQELGYP
;
A
#
# COMPACT_ATOMS: atom_id res chain seq x y z
N MET A 1 -7.79 -26.16 -1.04
CA MET A 1 -8.32 -24.84 -0.61
C MET A 1 -8.86 -24.17 -1.87
N ALA A 2 -10.03 -23.53 -1.82
CA ALA A 2 -10.50 -22.75 -2.95
C ALA A 2 -9.50 -21.61 -3.23
N ASP A 3 -9.22 -21.36 -4.50
CA ASP A 3 -8.32 -20.30 -4.89
C ASP A 3 -8.96 -18.95 -4.51
N LEU A 4 -8.32 -18.18 -3.62
CA LEU A 4 -8.85 -16.88 -3.19
C LEU A 4 -8.85 -15.90 -4.38
N PRO A 5 -9.91 -15.11 -4.55
CA PRO A 5 -9.92 -14.11 -5.61
C PRO A 5 -8.85 -13.04 -5.37
N ARG A 6 -8.53 -12.24 -6.41
CA ARG A 6 -7.77 -11.01 -6.24
C ARG A 6 -8.56 -10.04 -5.35
N LEU A 7 -8.02 -9.71 -4.17
CA LEU A 7 -8.69 -8.84 -3.19
C LEU A 7 -8.48 -7.36 -3.49
N ASN A 8 -7.27 -6.99 -3.96
CA ASN A 8 -6.92 -5.60 -4.26
C ASN A 8 -7.44 -5.18 -5.63
N ASN A 9 -8.43 -4.29 -5.67
CA ASN A 9 -9.04 -3.81 -6.91
C ASN A 9 -8.08 -3.02 -7.80
N VAL A 10 -7.14 -2.29 -7.23
CA VAL A 10 -6.11 -1.57 -7.98
C VAL A 10 -5.28 -2.56 -8.79
N ILE A 11 -4.78 -3.62 -8.13
CA ILE A 11 -4.01 -4.67 -8.79
C ILE A 11 -4.87 -5.38 -9.83
N ARG A 12 -6.13 -5.68 -9.51
CA ARG A 12 -7.06 -6.34 -10.45
C ARG A 12 -7.27 -5.55 -11.74
N ALA A 13 -7.43 -4.22 -11.64
CA ALA A 13 -7.56 -3.36 -12.80
C ALA A 13 -6.28 -3.38 -13.66
N LEU A 14 -5.11 -3.29 -13.02
CA LEU A 14 -3.82 -3.32 -13.72
C LEU A 14 -3.55 -4.68 -14.39
N GLU A 15 -3.87 -5.79 -13.74
CA GLU A 15 -3.75 -7.14 -14.33
C GLU A 15 -4.69 -7.34 -15.53
N ALA A 16 -5.82 -6.65 -15.54
CA ALA A 16 -6.74 -6.63 -16.68
C ALA A 16 -6.31 -5.68 -17.82
N GLY A 17 -5.16 -5.02 -17.69
CA GLY A 17 -4.67 -4.02 -18.65
C GLY A 17 -5.48 -2.73 -18.65
N GLN A 18 -6.20 -2.44 -17.57
CA GLN A 18 -7.01 -1.25 -17.39
C GLN A 18 -6.30 -0.20 -16.53
N HIS A 19 -6.76 1.04 -16.61
CA HIS A 19 -6.35 2.07 -15.67
C HIS A 19 -7.01 1.83 -14.31
N ALA A 20 -6.23 1.88 -13.23
CA ALA A 20 -6.75 1.89 -11.88
C ALA A 20 -7.02 3.34 -11.44
N LEU A 21 -8.25 3.63 -11.06
CA LEU A 21 -8.66 4.95 -10.59
C LEU A 21 -8.57 5.00 -9.06
N THR A 22 -7.73 5.89 -8.55
CA THR A 22 -7.55 6.10 -7.12
C THR A 22 -7.73 7.57 -6.74
N CYS A 23 -8.02 7.83 -5.47
CA CYS A 23 -8.08 9.20 -4.96
C CYS A 23 -7.53 9.27 -3.52
N PHE A 24 -7.04 10.42 -3.14
CA PHE A 24 -6.78 10.76 -1.74
C PHE A 24 -8.07 11.09 -1.01
N ALA A 25 -8.16 10.69 0.23
CA ALA A 25 -9.29 11.02 1.12
C ALA A 25 -8.78 11.27 2.55
N PRO A 26 -9.41 12.20 3.29
CA PRO A 26 -9.09 12.36 4.70
C PRO A 26 -9.33 11.07 5.48
N ALA A 27 -8.45 10.75 6.44
CA ALA A 27 -8.63 9.61 7.35
C ALA A 27 -9.74 9.91 8.36
N HIS A 28 -10.99 9.88 7.90
CA HIS A 28 -12.19 10.17 8.67
C HIS A 28 -13.30 9.18 8.30
N VAL A 29 -14.13 8.83 9.28
CA VAL A 29 -15.20 7.82 9.11
C VAL A 29 -16.16 8.18 7.98
N ASP A 30 -16.59 9.44 7.87
CA ASP A 30 -17.52 9.87 6.82
C ASP A 30 -16.89 9.74 5.43
N SER A 31 -15.59 10.05 5.31
CA SER A 31 -14.83 9.84 4.07
C SER A 31 -14.74 8.35 3.73
N ALA A 32 -14.50 7.48 4.71
CA ALA A 32 -14.44 6.04 4.51
C ALA A 32 -15.78 5.47 4.02
N ILE A 33 -16.90 5.92 4.61
CA ILE A 33 -18.26 5.53 4.18
C ILE A 33 -18.50 5.99 2.73
N ALA A 34 -18.18 7.24 2.40
CA ALA A 34 -18.34 7.77 1.05
C ALA A 34 -17.50 7.01 0.03
N MET A 35 -16.23 6.73 0.36
CA MET A 35 -15.32 5.97 -0.49
C MET A 35 -15.80 4.54 -0.73
N SER A 36 -16.32 3.86 0.30
CA SER A 36 -16.84 2.49 0.16
C SER A 36 -17.96 2.35 -0.87
N ALA A 37 -18.66 3.43 -1.18
CA ALA A 37 -19.75 3.49 -2.16
C ALA A 37 -19.35 4.16 -3.49
N SER A 38 -18.08 4.53 -3.64
CA SER A 38 -17.56 5.21 -4.83
C SER A 38 -17.30 4.23 -5.98
N LYS A 39 -16.87 4.77 -7.13
CA LYS A 39 -16.47 4.00 -8.30
C LYS A 39 -14.96 3.91 -8.47
N TYR A 40 -14.19 4.33 -7.46
CA TYR A 40 -12.74 4.19 -7.48
C TYR A 40 -12.32 2.73 -7.24
N ASP A 41 -11.19 2.34 -7.78
CA ASP A 41 -10.57 1.03 -7.50
C ASP A 41 -9.81 1.05 -6.17
N GLY A 42 -9.25 2.20 -5.80
CA GLY A 42 -8.54 2.41 -4.55
C GLY A 42 -8.78 3.77 -3.92
N CYS A 43 -8.59 3.84 -2.61
CA CYS A 43 -8.62 5.06 -1.82
C CYS A 43 -7.35 5.15 -0.99
N VAL A 44 -6.65 6.28 -1.05
CA VAL A 44 -5.47 6.54 -0.23
C VAL A 44 -5.86 7.47 0.92
N PHE A 45 -5.90 6.95 2.14
CA PHE A 45 -6.09 7.78 3.33
C PHE A 45 -4.86 8.64 3.56
N GLU A 46 -5.08 9.96 3.60
CA GLU A 46 -4.03 10.94 3.74
C GLU A 46 -3.62 11.10 5.22
N MET A 47 -2.40 10.70 5.55
CA MET A 47 -1.87 10.81 6.91
C MET A 47 -0.42 11.34 6.95
N GLU A 48 0.11 11.83 5.82
CA GLU A 48 1.42 12.49 5.79
C GLU A 48 1.34 13.88 6.42
N HIS A 49 0.41 14.71 5.95
CA HIS A 49 0.22 16.08 6.44
C HIS A 49 -0.82 16.19 7.56
N ASN A 50 -1.21 15.06 8.14
CA ASN A 50 -2.16 14.98 9.25
C ASN A 50 -1.55 14.14 10.39
N PRO A 51 -2.04 14.29 11.63
CA PRO A 51 -1.57 13.48 12.74
C PRO A 51 -1.69 11.99 12.44
N TRP A 52 -0.60 11.25 12.61
CA TRP A 52 -0.63 9.79 12.51
C TRP A 52 -1.47 9.19 13.64
N ASP A 53 -2.52 8.49 13.28
CA ASP A 53 -3.44 7.80 14.19
C ASP A 53 -3.86 6.45 13.58
N SER A 54 -3.15 5.39 13.94
CA SER A 54 -3.43 4.04 13.45
C SER A 54 -4.80 3.50 13.94
N GLY A 55 -5.31 3.99 15.06
CA GLY A 55 -6.65 3.67 15.56
C GLY A 55 -7.73 4.24 14.63
N ARG A 56 -7.60 5.52 14.27
CA ARG A 56 -8.49 6.18 13.30
C ARG A 56 -8.45 5.49 11.93
N LEU A 57 -7.24 5.13 11.45
CA LEU A 57 -7.10 4.38 10.21
C LEU A 57 -7.87 3.06 10.28
N ARG A 58 -7.69 2.29 11.36
CA ARG A 58 -8.43 1.03 11.56
C ARG A 58 -9.95 1.24 11.59
N ASP A 59 -10.43 2.30 12.21
CA ASP A 59 -11.85 2.63 12.21
C ASP A 59 -12.34 2.94 10.78
N CYS A 60 -11.60 3.72 10.00
CA CYS A 60 -11.91 3.97 8.60
C CYS A 60 -12.07 2.65 7.82
N LEU A 61 -11.14 1.71 7.98
CA LEU A 61 -11.23 0.41 7.31
C LEU A 61 -12.51 -0.35 7.72
N GLN A 62 -12.87 -0.37 9.01
CA GLN A 62 -14.10 -1.03 9.47
C GLN A 62 -15.35 -0.38 8.86
N TYR A 63 -15.40 0.95 8.75
CA TYR A 63 -16.53 1.66 8.15
C TYR A 63 -16.59 1.52 6.61
N MET A 64 -15.51 1.10 5.95
CA MET A 64 -15.53 0.70 4.54
C MET A 64 -16.22 -0.66 4.31
N LEU A 65 -16.42 -1.48 5.34
CA LEU A 65 -17.10 -2.77 5.23
C LEU A 65 -18.62 -2.57 4.98
N ASN A 66 -19.03 -2.73 3.73
CA ASN A 66 -20.44 -2.60 3.32
C ASN A 66 -21.09 -3.98 3.28
N ARG A 67 -22.03 -4.24 4.19
CA ARG A 67 -22.72 -5.55 4.30
C ARG A 67 -23.42 -5.99 3.02
N ALA A 68 -24.07 -5.06 2.32
CA ALA A 68 -24.78 -5.38 1.07
C ALA A 68 -23.80 -5.76 -0.04
N GLN A 69 -22.66 -5.10 -0.11
CA GLN A 69 -21.59 -5.40 -1.05
C GLN A 69 -20.94 -6.77 -0.72
N ILE A 70 -20.59 -7.01 0.54
CA ILE A 70 -20.04 -8.28 1.00
C ILE A 70 -20.95 -9.45 0.66
N ALA A 71 -22.26 -9.30 0.86
CA ALA A 71 -23.24 -10.32 0.51
C ALA A 71 -23.31 -10.62 -1.00
N LYS A 72 -22.97 -9.65 -1.86
CA LYS A 72 -23.03 -9.79 -3.32
C LYS A 72 -21.71 -10.21 -3.96
N ALA A 73 -20.60 -9.68 -3.46
CA ALA A 73 -19.26 -9.83 -4.05
C ALA A 73 -18.27 -10.62 -3.17
N GLY A 74 -18.70 -11.13 -2.03
CA GLY A 74 -17.85 -11.89 -1.12
C GLY A 74 -16.73 -11.04 -0.50
N LEU A 75 -15.50 -11.56 -0.51
CA LEU A 75 -14.36 -10.96 0.18
C LEU A 75 -13.76 -9.72 -0.53
N VAL A 76 -14.04 -9.53 -1.81
CA VAL A 76 -13.44 -8.45 -2.60
C VAL A 76 -14.04 -7.10 -2.18
N PRO A 77 -13.27 -6.18 -1.59
CA PRO A 77 -13.79 -4.85 -1.29
C PRO A 77 -14.07 -4.08 -2.59
N PRO A 78 -15.08 -3.20 -2.63
CA PRO A 78 -15.35 -2.40 -3.81
C PRO A 78 -14.22 -1.42 -4.12
N VAL A 79 -13.57 -0.92 -3.08
CA VAL A 79 -12.46 0.03 -3.14
C VAL A 79 -11.36 -0.48 -2.21
N ALA A 80 -10.14 -0.65 -2.73
CA ALA A 80 -9.00 -1.08 -1.94
C ALA A 80 -8.47 0.08 -1.05
N PRO A 81 -8.54 0.00 0.29
CA PRO A 81 -7.98 1.03 1.15
C PRO A 81 -6.45 0.95 1.20
N MET A 82 -5.83 2.07 0.94
CA MET A 82 -4.39 2.33 1.06
C MET A 82 -4.17 3.52 1.97
N VAL A 83 -2.94 3.81 2.34
CA VAL A 83 -2.61 4.96 3.18
C VAL A 83 -1.30 5.61 2.74
N ARG A 84 -1.23 6.94 2.75
CA ARG A 84 0.03 7.67 2.69
C ARG A 84 0.52 7.93 4.11
N ILE A 85 1.69 7.41 4.43
CA ILE A 85 2.29 7.48 5.77
C ILE A 85 3.19 8.72 5.90
N PRO A 86 3.43 9.24 7.13
CA PRO A 86 4.19 10.49 7.32
C PRO A 86 5.71 10.34 7.27
N VAL A 87 6.25 9.13 7.26
CA VAL A 87 7.70 8.93 7.33
C VAL A 87 8.38 9.15 5.98
N ASN A 88 9.35 10.04 5.93
CA ASN A 88 10.16 10.28 4.74
C ASN A 88 11.13 9.12 4.47
N GLY A 89 11.49 8.90 3.20
CA GLY A 89 12.40 7.83 2.79
C GLY A 89 13.71 7.83 3.56
N VAL A 90 14.33 8.99 3.70
CA VAL A 90 15.62 9.19 4.40
C VAL A 90 15.60 8.78 5.88
N GLU A 91 14.46 8.83 6.54
CA GLU A 91 14.34 8.43 7.95
C GLU A 91 14.46 6.93 8.17
N MET A 92 14.20 6.11 7.15
CA MET A 92 14.20 4.64 7.21
C MET A 92 13.32 4.05 8.33
N ALA A 93 12.45 4.87 8.92
CA ALA A 93 11.66 4.52 10.10
C ALA A 93 10.26 4.02 9.70
N GLN A 94 10.18 2.97 8.89
CA GLN A 94 8.96 2.50 8.23
C GLN A 94 7.98 1.74 9.16
N TRP A 95 7.99 2.03 10.45
CA TRP A 95 7.10 1.36 11.42
C TRP A 95 5.62 1.68 11.21
N GLN A 96 5.30 2.87 10.62
CA GLN A 96 3.92 3.22 10.27
C GLN A 96 3.35 2.26 9.21
N ALA A 97 4.17 1.85 8.23
CA ALA A 97 3.76 0.87 7.23
C ALA A 97 3.32 -0.45 7.89
N LYS A 98 4.09 -0.94 8.90
CA LYS A 98 3.70 -2.11 9.68
C LYS A 98 2.33 -1.92 10.34
N GLN A 99 2.11 -0.81 11.04
CA GLN A 99 0.84 -0.56 11.74
C GLN A 99 -0.36 -0.44 10.77
N ALA A 100 -0.15 0.19 9.62
CA ALA A 100 -1.16 0.29 8.57
C ALA A 100 -1.52 -1.07 7.98
N LEU A 101 -0.52 -1.88 7.63
CA LEU A 101 -0.72 -3.21 7.08
C LEU A 101 -1.33 -4.18 8.09
N ASP A 102 -0.96 -4.08 9.37
CA ASP A 102 -1.55 -4.86 10.46
C ASP A 102 -3.02 -4.48 10.71
N SER A 103 -3.43 -3.26 10.33
CA SER A 103 -4.84 -2.84 10.33
C SER A 103 -5.63 -3.40 9.15
N GLY A 104 -4.97 -3.77 8.05
CA GLY A 104 -5.59 -4.39 6.88
C GLY A 104 -5.54 -3.56 5.60
N CYS A 105 -4.75 -2.49 5.53
CA CYS A 105 -4.52 -1.75 4.27
C CYS A 105 -3.97 -2.65 3.17
N TYR A 106 -4.39 -2.39 1.94
CA TYR A 106 -3.93 -3.09 0.72
C TYR A 106 -2.77 -2.38 0.02
N GLY A 107 -2.28 -1.28 0.54
CA GLY A 107 -1.13 -0.58 -0.01
C GLY A 107 -0.68 0.59 0.84
N ILE A 108 0.56 1.00 0.57
CA ILE A 108 1.22 2.13 1.25
C ILE A 108 1.80 3.06 0.20
N VAL A 109 1.58 4.36 0.38
CA VAL A 109 2.33 5.41 -0.31
C VAL A 109 3.44 5.88 0.63
N PHE A 110 4.67 5.75 0.18
CA PHE A 110 5.88 6.18 0.88
C PHE A 110 6.33 7.52 0.30
N PRO A 111 6.23 8.63 1.04
CA PRO A 111 6.66 9.94 0.56
C PRO A 111 8.18 10.09 0.56
N HIS A 112 8.68 11.06 -0.21
CA HIS A 112 10.07 11.50 -0.25
C HIS A 112 11.10 10.37 -0.47
N ILE A 113 10.84 9.50 -1.44
CA ILE A 113 11.78 8.43 -1.82
C ILE A 113 12.72 8.96 -2.90
N SER A 114 14.02 9.01 -2.59
CA SER A 114 15.04 9.60 -3.46
C SER A 114 16.19 8.65 -3.83
N THR A 115 16.29 7.48 -3.20
CA THR A 115 17.40 6.53 -3.42
C THR A 115 16.96 5.08 -3.54
N VAL A 116 17.82 4.26 -4.14
CA VAL A 116 17.63 2.79 -4.23
C VAL A 116 17.49 2.16 -2.83
N GLU A 117 18.27 2.64 -1.86
CA GLU A 117 18.23 2.13 -0.49
C GLU A 117 16.89 2.44 0.19
N GLU A 118 16.41 3.67 0.07
CA GLU A 118 15.10 4.08 0.58
C GLU A 118 13.96 3.30 -0.08
N ALA A 119 14.02 3.11 -1.40
CA ALA A 119 13.06 2.30 -2.14
C ALA A 119 13.06 0.84 -1.67
N ALA A 120 14.25 0.23 -1.50
CA ALA A 120 14.38 -1.13 -0.99
C ALA A 120 13.84 -1.27 0.44
N ASN A 121 14.09 -0.27 1.30
CA ASN A 121 13.53 -0.21 2.65
C ASN A 121 11.99 -0.12 2.63
N ALA A 122 11.41 0.71 1.76
CA ALA A 122 9.97 0.84 1.62
C ALA A 122 9.30 -0.48 1.19
N VAL A 123 9.86 -1.13 0.16
CA VAL A 123 9.38 -2.44 -0.29
C VAL A 123 9.53 -3.49 0.83
N GLY A 124 10.71 -3.52 1.49
CA GLY A 124 10.97 -4.43 2.60
C GLY A 124 10.00 -4.25 3.78
N ALA A 125 9.60 -3.01 4.07
CA ALA A 125 8.62 -2.70 5.11
C ALA A 125 7.23 -3.27 4.85
N CYS A 126 6.90 -3.55 3.61
CA CYS A 126 5.66 -4.20 3.21
C CYS A 126 5.70 -5.73 3.30
N ARG A 127 6.86 -6.33 3.50
CA ARG A 127 7.11 -7.76 3.37
C ARG A 127 7.48 -8.41 4.69
N TYR A 128 6.95 -9.60 4.95
CA TYR A 128 7.44 -10.44 6.03
C TYR A 128 8.83 -11.02 5.73
N PRO A 129 9.69 -11.22 6.74
CA PRO A 129 10.97 -11.90 6.57
C PRO A 129 10.81 -13.30 5.97
N ARG A 130 11.76 -13.69 5.12
CA ARG A 130 11.84 -15.02 4.49
C ARG A 130 13.19 -15.66 4.79
N MET A 131 13.28 -16.97 4.67
CA MET A 131 14.55 -17.67 4.71
C MET A 131 15.43 -17.23 3.52
N LYS A 132 16.74 -17.12 3.71
CA LYS A 132 17.69 -16.66 2.68
C LYS A 132 17.65 -17.45 1.36
N ASN A 133 17.25 -18.71 1.41
CA ASN A 133 17.14 -19.58 0.24
C ASN A 133 15.70 -19.67 -0.32
N ALA A 134 14.76 -18.90 0.24
CA ALA A 134 13.40 -18.87 -0.25
C ALA A 134 13.30 -18.10 -1.59
N PRO A 135 12.38 -18.49 -2.48
CA PRO A 135 12.06 -17.67 -3.65
C PRO A 135 11.62 -16.26 -3.24
N LEU A 136 11.93 -15.28 -4.10
CA LEU A 136 11.58 -13.87 -3.88
C LEU A 136 12.13 -13.32 -2.55
N TYR A 137 13.37 -13.68 -2.19
CA TYR A 137 14.00 -13.23 -0.95
C TYR A 137 14.22 -11.73 -0.93
N GLU A 138 14.73 -11.16 -2.03
CA GLU A 138 15.00 -9.72 -2.14
C GLU A 138 13.81 -8.93 -2.71
N PRO A 139 13.61 -7.67 -2.28
CA PRO A 139 14.23 -7.02 -1.13
C PRO A 139 13.86 -7.70 0.18
N VAL A 140 14.82 -7.73 1.13
CA VAL A 140 14.61 -8.41 2.42
C VAL A 140 13.40 -7.85 3.15
N GLY A 141 12.47 -8.73 3.54
CA GLY A 141 11.31 -8.34 4.35
C GLY A 141 11.72 -7.94 5.76
N ILE A 142 11.22 -6.79 6.22
CA ILE A 142 11.49 -6.25 7.57
C ILE A 142 10.21 -6.00 8.39
N ARG A 143 9.04 -6.33 7.83
CA ARG A 143 7.76 -6.20 8.52
C ARG A 143 7.69 -7.15 9.71
N GLY A 144 7.45 -6.61 10.91
CA GLY A 144 7.19 -7.42 12.11
C GLY A 144 5.86 -8.17 12.02
N ASP A 145 5.76 -9.29 12.72
CA ASP A 145 4.60 -10.18 12.69
C ASP A 145 3.43 -9.65 13.52
N GLY A 146 2.25 -9.53 12.92
CA GLY A 146 1.02 -9.05 13.55
C GLY A 146 -0.22 -9.19 12.65
N PRO A 147 -0.53 -10.40 12.10
CA PRO A 147 -1.52 -10.55 11.02
C PRO A 147 -2.98 -10.55 11.47
N THR A 148 -3.26 -10.69 12.77
CA THR A 148 -4.60 -11.06 13.27
C THR A 148 -5.71 -10.10 12.83
N ALA A 149 -5.50 -8.78 12.98
CA ALA A 149 -6.51 -7.80 12.60
C ALA A 149 -6.65 -7.67 11.08
N ALA A 150 -5.52 -7.73 10.36
CA ALA A 150 -5.50 -7.67 8.91
C ALA A 150 -6.16 -8.89 8.26
N ALA A 151 -5.86 -10.10 8.72
CA ALA A 151 -6.50 -11.33 8.25
C ALA A 151 -8.03 -11.28 8.47
N ARG A 152 -8.45 -10.82 9.66
CA ARG A 152 -9.87 -10.62 9.95
C ARG A 152 -10.52 -9.60 9.02
N TYR A 153 -9.83 -8.47 8.74
CA TYR A 153 -10.34 -7.45 7.84
C TYR A 153 -10.47 -7.96 6.39
N TRP A 154 -9.47 -8.72 5.91
CA TRP A 154 -9.51 -9.34 4.58
C TRP A 154 -10.50 -10.50 4.49
N GLY A 155 -11.00 -11.01 5.63
CA GLY A 155 -11.93 -12.13 5.68
C GLY A 155 -11.29 -13.48 5.39
N VAL A 156 -10.00 -13.62 5.68
CA VAL A 156 -9.19 -14.82 5.42
C VAL A 156 -8.58 -15.36 6.72
N SER A 157 -8.14 -16.60 6.70
CA SER A 157 -7.32 -17.16 7.78
C SER A 157 -5.94 -16.49 7.85
N GLN A 158 -5.25 -16.56 8.99
CA GLN A 158 -3.89 -16.05 9.11
C GLN A 158 -2.93 -16.74 8.12
N GLN A 159 -3.12 -18.02 7.87
CA GLN A 159 -2.30 -18.76 6.91
C GLN A 159 -2.49 -18.25 5.47
N GLU A 160 -3.72 -18.00 5.05
CA GLU A 160 -4.02 -17.41 3.75
C GLU A 160 -3.50 -15.97 3.66
N TYR A 161 -3.61 -15.21 4.76
CA TYR A 161 -3.05 -13.86 4.83
C TYR A 161 -1.54 -13.86 4.57
N TYR A 162 -0.77 -14.73 5.24
CA TYR A 162 0.69 -14.81 5.02
C TYR A 162 1.05 -15.14 3.56
N GLN A 163 0.24 -15.92 2.86
CA GLN A 163 0.46 -16.24 1.45
C GLN A 163 0.23 -15.02 0.53
N LYS A 164 -0.71 -14.16 0.92
CA LYS A 164 -1.16 -12.99 0.16
C LYS A 164 -0.50 -11.67 0.60
N ALA A 165 0.03 -11.59 1.82
CA ALA A 165 0.61 -10.38 2.41
C ALA A 165 2.05 -10.13 1.92
N ASP A 166 2.22 -10.00 0.63
CA ASP A 166 3.47 -9.66 -0.05
C ASP A 166 3.20 -8.65 -1.18
N VAL A 167 4.23 -8.01 -1.67
CA VAL A 167 4.10 -6.94 -2.67
C VAL A 167 3.89 -7.48 -4.08
N TRP A 168 2.91 -6.92 -4.78
CA TRP A 168 2.74 -7.07 -6.21
C TRP A 168 3.52 -5.94 -6.93
N PRO A 169 4.20 -6.17 -8.09
CA PRO A 169 4.17 -7.39 -8.92
C PRO A 169 5.25 -8.42 -8.59
N LEU A 170 6.13 -8.19 -7.60
CA LEU A 170 7.18 -9.15 -7.23
C LEU A 170 6.61 -10.54 -6.95
N ASN A 171 5.60 -10.59 -6.09
CA ASN A 171 4.81 -11.80 -5.89
C ASN A 171 3.50 -11.68 -6.70
N PRO A 172 3.30 -12.47 -7.77
CA PRO A 172 2.08 -12.39 -8.55
C PRO A 172 0.79 -12.65 -7.76
N GLN A 173 0.88 -13.34 -6.61
CA GLN A 173 -0.26 -13.56 -5.72
C GLN A 173 -0.34 -12.54 -4.59
N GLY A 174 0.60 -11.62 -4.49
CA GLY A 174 0.64 -10.57 -3.48
C GLY A 174 -0.54 -9.59 -3.63
N GLU A 175 -1.05 -9.13 -2.51
CA GLU A 175 -2.19 -8.19 -2.44
C GLU A 175 -1.76 -6.80 -1.95
N ILE A 176 -0.47 -6.60 -1.63
CA ILE A 176 0.03 -5.32 -1.14
C ILE A 176 0.61 -4.50 -2.30
N PHE A 177 0.14 -3.27 -2.43
CA PHE A 177 0.56 -2.33 -3.47
C PHE A 177 1.49 -1.28 -2.86
N CYS A 178 2.80 -1.40 -3.14
CA CYS A 178 3.82 -0.47 -2.68
C CYS A 178 3.97 0.68 -3.68
N ILE A 179 3.69 1.90 -3.26
CA ILE A 179 3.76 3.10 -4.08
C ILE A 179 4.87 3.99 -3.53
N LEU A 180 5.82 4.38 -4.38
CA LEU A 180 6.86 5.33 -4.01
C LEU A 180 6.51 6.71 -4.56
N GLN A 181 6.51 7.73 -3.69
CA GLN A 181 6.30 9.11 -4.11
C GLN A 181 7.65 9.77 -4.38
N ILE A 182 7.82 10.21 -5.61
CA ILE A 182 9.01 10.90 -6.10
C ILE A 182 8.65 12.38 -6.22
N GLU A 183 9.35 13.22 -5.48
CA GLU A 183 8.99 14.61 -5.28
C GLU A 183 10.18 15.55 -5.07
N ASP A 184 11.37 15.08 -5.41
CA ASP A 184 12.60 15.85 -5.47
C ASP A 184 13.43 15.49 -6.70
N THR A 185 14.38 16.36 -7.09
CA THR A 185 15.23 16.18 -8.27
C THR A 185 16.13 14.95 -8.13
N ARG A 186 16.59 14.63 -6.93
CA ARG A 186 17.40 13.45 -6.64
C ARG A 186 16.62 12.15 -6.89
N GLY A 187 15.35 12.11 -6.50
CA GLY A 187 14.46 10.97 -6.76
C GLY A 187 14.22 10.78 -8.26
N VAL A 188 14.07 11.87 -9.01
CA VAL A 188 13.95 11.82 -10.48
C VAL A 188 15.24 11.29 -11.11
N GLU A 189 16.42 11.76 -10.70
CA GLU A 189 17.71 11.31 -11.20
C GLU A 189 17.97 9.83 -10.94
N ASN A 190 17.54 9.31 -9.79
CA ASN A 190 17.76 7.92 -9.37
C ASN A 190 16.61 6.96 -9.76
N LEU A 191 15.55 7.45 -10.41
CA LEU A 191 14.34 6.66 -10.69
C LEU A 191 14.64 5.39 -11.49
N ASP A 192 15.43 5.51 -12.54
CA ASP A 192 15.81 4.37 -13.38
C ASP A 192 16.54 3.28 -12.59
N ASP A 193 17.43 3.68 -11.67
CA ASP A 193 18.17 2.75 -10.83
C ASP A 193 17.28 2.11 -9.77
N MET A 194 16.33 2.84 -9.19
CA MET A 194 15.32 2.29 -8.29
C MET A 194 14.48 1.23 -9.01
N LEU A 195 13.95 1.52 -10.20
CA LEU A 195 13.11 0.59 -10.96
C LEU A 195 13.87 -0.66 -11.43
N LYS A 196 15.18 -0.55 -11.71
CA LYS A 196 16.01 -1.69 -12.12
C LYS A 196 16.42 -2.59 -10.96
N ASN A 197 16.70 -2.01 -9.79
CA ASN A 197 17.36 -2.72 -8.69
C ASN A 197 16.41 -3.08 -7.54
N VAL A 198 15.20 -2.53 -7.51
CA VAL A 198 14.23 -2.77 -6.42
C VAL A 198 12.97 -3.42 -6.98
N PRO A 199 12.90 -4.74 -7.06
CA PRO A 199 11.67 -5.42 -7.45
C PRO A 199 10.59 -5.25 -6.37
N GLY A 200 9.32 -5.16 -6.80
CA GLY A 200 8.19 -5.03 -5.88
C GLY A 200 7.65 -3.60 -5.73
N ILE A 201 8.21 -2.63 -6.45
CA ILE A 201 7.59 -1.32 -6.62
C ILE A 201 6.32 -1.53 -7.47
N GLY A 202 5.16 -1.18 -6.90
CA GLY A 202 3.86 -1.32 -7.58
C GLY A 202 3.56 -0.14 -8.51
N ALA A 203 3.86 1.06 -8.06
CA ALA A 203 3.72 2.30 -8.85
C ALA A 203 4.63 3.40 -8.33
N ILE A 204 4.81 4.42 -9.18
CA ILE A 204 5.40 5.70 -8.81
C ILE A 204 4.28 6.75 -8.75
N LEU A 205 4.24 7.51 -7.67
CA LEU A 205 3.43 8.70 -7.52
C LEU A 205 4.33 9.91 -7.71
N ILE A 206 3.93 10.84 -8.58
CA ILE A 206 4.66 12.10 -8.78
C ILE A 206 4.13 13.11 -7.78
N GLY A 207 4.99 13.58 -6.87
CA GLY A 207 4.68 14.65 -5.92
C GLY A 207 5.01 16.00 -6.53
N GLU A 208 4.12 16.51 -7.38
CA GLU A 208 4.37 17.73 -8.16
C GLU A 208 4.56 18.97 -7.28
N GLY A 209 3.93 19.02 -6.09
CA GLY A 209 4.01 20.17 -5.19
C GLY A 209 5.45 20.43 -4.72
N ASP A 210 6.08 19.45 -4.11
CA ASP A 210 7.44 19.58 -3.60
C ASP A 210 8.48 19.64 -4.72
N LEU A 211 8.32 18.82 -5.75
CA LEU A 211 9.19 18.85 -6.92
C LEU A 211 9.16 20.22 -7.62
N SER A 212 8.00 20.84 -7.76
CA SER A 212 7.90 22.18 -8.38
C SER A 212 8.56 23.26 -7.53
N GLN A 213 8.46 23.17 -6.21
CA GLN A 213 9.17 24.09 -5.30
C GLN A 213 10.69 23.97 -5.44
N GLU A 214 11.23 22.76 -5.46
CA GLU A 214 12.66 22.53 -5.65
C GLU A 214 13.15 23.04 -7.02
N LEU A 215 12.32 22.90 -8.05
CA LEU A 215 12.61 23.44 -9.39
C LEU A 215 12.40 24.97 -9.52
N GLY A 216 11.95 25.65 -8.46
CA GLY A 216 11.74 27.11 -8.46
C GLY A 216 10.41 27.57 -9.06
N TYR A 217 9.41 26.69 -9.13
CA TYR A 217 8.07 26.95 -9.66
C TYR A 217 6.98 26.58 -8.65
N PRO A 218 6.94 27.23 -7.46
CA PRO A 218 5.99 26.89 -6.42
C PRO A 218 4.54 27.28 -6.78
#